data_c47506cf0433af9d9e8e4a74f12641c1
#
_entry.id   c47506cf0433af9d9e8e4a74f12641c1
#
_cell.length_a   1.000
_cell.length_b   1.000
_cell.length_c   1.000
_cell.angle_alpha   90.00
_cell.angle_beta   90.00
_cell.angle_gamma   90.00
#
_symmetry.space_group_name_H-M   'P 1'
#
loop_
_entity.id
_entity.type
_entity.pdbx_description
1 polymer ?
#
loop_
_entity_poly.entity_id
_entity_poly.type
_entity_poly.pdbx_seq_one_letter_code
_entity_poly.pdbx_strand_id
1 'polypeptide(L)'
;MFCARFFCTLLFVLFLAVFSHASDWRFNAGAGIRNQTPVVVIAGVGYKELIFRAQGMGYIHNKNDFWCGIRGSLLWTFFKDFPLNLDAGIGGGYEYARAPNEMHQAINKANGYHVFPHNYKEIGDISIERWTRLYGVYTQISVPTRKFIEHDAKPLLWGAGYMYEF
;
A
#
# COMPACT_ATOMS: atom_id res chain seq x y z
N MET A 1 -26.25 -21.07 2.36
CA MET A 1 -25.38 -19.87 2.37
C MET A 1 -24.05 -20.02 1.63
N PHE A 2 -23.48 -21.22 1.53
CA PHE A 2 -22.21 -21.47 0.82
C PHE A 2 -22.31 -21.32 -0.71
N CYS A 3 -23.37 -21.77 -1.34
CA CYS A 3 -23.57 -21.70 -2.80
C CYS A 3 -23.62 -20.27 -3.34
N ALA A 4 -24.24 -19.34 -2.63
CA ALA A 4 -24.36 -17.96 -3.10
C ALA A 4 -23.00 -17.23 -3.12
N ARG A 5 -22.15 -17.49 -2.12
CA ARG A 5 -20.80 -16.90 -2.06
C ARG A 5 -19.89 -17.46 -3.16
N PHE A 6 -19.96 -18.77 -3.39
CA PHE A 6 -19.21 -19.42 -4.46
C PHE A 6 -19.64 -18.90 -5.84
N PHE A 7 -20.94 -18.75 -6.05
CA PHE A 7 -21.50 -18.23 -7.32
C PHE A 7 -21.11 -16.78 -7.56
N CYS A 8 -21.14 -15.91 -6.52
CA CYS A 8 -20.68 -14.54 -6.63
C CYS A 8 -19.17 -14.44 -6.92
N THR A 9 -18.36 -15.29 -6.30
CA THR A 9 -16.92 -15.33 -6.56
C THR A 9 -16.61 -15.80 -7.97
N LEU A 10 -17.32 -16.85 -8.43
CA LEU A 10 -17.17 -17.37 -9.79
C LEU A 10 -17.63 -16.34 -10.84
N LEU A 11 -18.75 -15.66 -10.63
CA LEU A 11 -19.21 -14.57 -11.49
C LEU A 11 -18.23 -13.41 -11.54
N PHE A 12 -17.65 -13.05 -10.40
CA PHE A 12 -16.63 -11.99 -10.33
C PHE A 12 -15.36 -12.36 -11.09
N VAL A 13 -14.89 -13.60 -10.96
CA VAL A 13 -13.71 -14.10 -11.69
C VAL A 13 -14.02 -14.19 -13.20
N LEU A 14 -15.20 -14.68 -13.59
CA LEU A 14 -15.63 -14.70 -15.00
C LEU A 14 -15.77 -13.28 -15.58
N PHE A 15 -16.32 -12.35 -14.81
CA PHE A 15 -16.43 -10.94 -15.20
C PHE A 15 -15.04 -10.35 -15.45
N LEU A 16 -14.08 -10.56 -14.54
CA LEU A 16 -12.70 -10.12 -14.73
C LEU A 16 -12.05 -10.76 -15.96
N ALA A 17 -12.26 -12.06 -16.20
CA ALA A 17 -11.70 -12.78 -17.34
C ALA A 17 -12.25 -12.30 -18.69
N VAL A 18 -13.54 -11.98 -18.78
CA VAL A 18 -14.17 -11.45 -20.01
C VAL A 18 -13.66 -10.05 -20.33
N PHE A 19 -13.46 -9.21 -19.32
CA PHE A 19 -12.93 -7.85 -19.55
C PHE A 19 -11.46 -7.85 -19.93
N SER A 20 -10.66 -8.82 -19.49
CA SER A 20 -9.23 -8.90 -19.81
C SER A 20 -8.95 -9.28 -21.28
N HIS A 21 -9.90 -9.92 -21.95
CA HIS A 21 -9.70 -10.41 -23.35
C HIS A 21 -10.12 -9.42 -24.45
N ALA A 22 -10.82 -8.35 -24.12
CA ALA A 22 -11.47 -7.51 -25.13
C ALA A 22 -11.07 -6.04 -25.13
N SER A 23 -10.11 -5.59 -24.30
CA SER A 23 -9.92 -4.16 -24.14
C SER A 23 -8.52 -3.76 -23.66
N ASP A 24 -8.17 -2.50 -23.89
CA ASP A 24 -7.03 -1.79 -23.31
C ASP A 24 -7.07 -1.73 -21.75
N TRP A 25 -7.97 -2.49 -21.12
CA TRP A 25 -8.09 -2.59 -19.67
C TRP A 25 -7.07 -3.57 -19.09
N ARG A 26 -6.48 -3.21 -17.98
CA ARG A 26 -5.53 -4.00 -17.21
C ARG A 26 -5.96 -4.05 -15.76
N PHE A 27 -5.91 -5.24 -15.19
CA PHE A 27 -6.17 -5.43 -13.76
C PHE A 27 -4.91 -5.98 -13.12
N ASN A 28 -4.56 -5.49 -11.95
CA ASN A 28 -3.44 -6.03 -11.20
C ASN A 28 -3.80 -6.23 -9.74
N ALA A 29 -3.22 -7.26 -9.16
CA ALA A 29 -3.34 -7.56 -7.74
C ALA A 29 -2.01 -8.08 -7.21
N GLY A 30 -1.69 -7.73 -5.98
CA GLY A 30 -0.41 -8.11 -5.41
C GLY A 30 -0.33 -7.92 -3.91
N ALA A 31 0.81 -8.33 -3.39
CA ALA A 31 1.15 -8.13 -1.99
C ALA A 31 2.65 -7.90 -1.84
N GLY A 32 3.04 -7.26 -0.77
CA GLY A 32 4.43 -6.98 -0.50
C GLY A 32 4.67 -6.40 0.88
N ILE A 33 5.82 -5.79 1.01
CA ILE A 33 6.27 -5.11 2.24
C ILE A 33 6.65 -3.68 1.90
N ARG A 34 6.61 -2.82 2.90
CA ARG A 34 7.05 -1.44 2.79
C ARG A 34 7.85 -1.03 4.03
N ASN A 35 8.76 -0.05 3.88
CA ASN A 35 9.71 0.33 4.93
C ASN A 35 9.09 0.83 6.24
N GLN A 36 7.81 1.15 6.25
CA GLN A 36 7.09 1.55 7.47
C GLN A 36 5.97 0.59 7.82
N THR A 37 5.59 -0.32 6.89
CA THR A 37 4.43 -1.20 7.03
C THR A 37 4.81 -2.62 6.66
N PRO A 38 4.66 -3.58 7.57
CA PRO A 38 5.15 -4.95 7.33
C PRO A 38 4.39 -5.69 6.21
N VAL A 39 3.11 -5.36 5.99
CA VAL A 39 2.29 -6.02 4.96
C VAL A 39 1.49 -4.99 4.18
N VAL A 40 1.56 -5.09 2.86
CA VAL A 40 0.79 -4.27 1.93
C VAL A 40 0.08 -5.20 0.96
N VAL A 41 -1.21 -4.97 0.73
CA VAL A 41 -1.98 -5.57 -0.35
C VAL A 41 -2.30 -4.50 -1.39
N ILE A 42 -2.28 -4.87 -2.67
CA ILE A 42 -2.41 -3.97 -3.80
C ILE A 42 -3.50 -4.48 -4.72
N ALA A 43 -4.33 -3.58 -5.18
CA ALA A 43 -5.24 -3.81 -6.28
C ALA A 43 -5.20 -2.60 -7.23
N GLY A 44 -5.30 -2.84 -8.52
CA GLY A 44 -5.28 -1.76 -9.49
C GLY A 44 -6.08 -2.08 -10.74
N VAL A 45 -6.52 -1.01 -11.36
CA VAL A 45 -7.21 -1.02 -12.65
C VAL A 45 -6.55 0.02 -13.55
N GLY A 46 -6.29 -0.36 -14.77
CA GLY A 46 -5.71 0.51 -15.79
C GLY A 46 -6.50 0.48 -17.09
N TYR A 47 -6.42 1.59 -17.81
CA TYR A 47 -6.92 1.70 -19.16
C TYR A 47 -5.82 2.34 -20.02
N LYS A 48 -5.37 1.64 -21.03
CA LYS A 48 -4.19 2.01 -21.85
C LYS A 48 -2.96 2.23 -20.96
N GLU A 49 -2.41 3.44 -20.96
CA GLU A 49 -1.24 3.81 -20.16
C GLU A 49 -1.58 4.29 -18.75
N LEU A 50 -2.84 4.62 -18.48
CA LEU A 50 -3.25 5.14 -17.18
C LEU A 50 -3.60 4.00 -16.23
N ILE A 51 -3.06 4.01 -15.01
CA ILE A 51 -3.35 3.02 -13.98
C ILE A 51 -3.71 3.73 -12.67
N PHE A 52 -4.81 3.31 -12.08
CA PHE A 52 -5.12 3.58 -10.68
C PHE A 52 -4.76 2.36 -9.83
N ARG A 53 -4.00 2.56 -8.76
CA ARG A 53 -3.68 1.53 -7.76
C ARG A 53 -4.15 1.95 -6.38
N ALA A 54 -4.79 1.04 -5.69
CA ALA A 54 -5.12 1.16 -4.28
C ALA A 54 -4.21 0.22 -3.47
N GLN A 55 -3.73 0.69 -2.34
CA GLN A 55 -2.95 -0.09 -1.38
C GLN A 55 -3.68 -0.09 -0.05
N GLY A 56 -3.90 -1.27 0.49
CA GLY A 56 -4.32 -1.45 1.86
C GLY A 56 -3.15 -1.96 2.69
N MET A 57 -2.97 -1.41 3.86
CA MET A 57 -1.90 -1.79 4.77
C MET A 57 -2.49 -2.18 6.09
N GLY A 58 -2.02 -3.30 6.62
CA GLY A 58 -2.54 -3.75 7.89
C GLY A 58 -1.59 -4.70 8.60
N TYR A 59 -1.42 -4.46 9.89
CA TYR A 59 -0.79 -5.33 10.84
C TYR A 59 -1.51 -5.14 12.16
N ILE A 60 -1.97 -6.22 12.75
CA ILE A 60 -2.64 -6.18 14.05
C ILE A 60 -2.07 -7.30 14.90
N HIS A 61 -1.31 -6.96 15.91
CA HIS A 61 -0.89 -7.90 16.94
C HIS A 61 -1.86 -7.84 18.14
N ASN A 62 -2.16 -6.63 18.59
CA ASN A 62 -3.17 -6.37 19.61
C ASN A 62 -3.66 -4.91 19.53
N LYS A 63 -4.58 -4.50 20.41
CA LYS A 63 -5.12 -3.13 20.42
C LYS A 63 -4.10 -2.00 20.66
N ASN A 64 -2.91 -2.35 21.12
CA ASN A 64 -1.84 -1.41 21.44
C ASN A 64 -0.65 -1.53 20.51
N ASP A 65 -0.68 -2.50 19.59
CA ASP A 65 0.37 -2.76 18.61
C ASP A 65 -0.33 -3.11 17.29
N PHE A 66 -0.50 -2.11 16.45
CA PHE A 66 -1.14 -2.25 15.15
C PHE A 66 -0.68 -1.17 14.18
N TRP A 67 -0.85 -1.46 12.90
CA TRP A 67 -0.67 -0.53 11.81
C TRP A 67 -1.84 -0.67 10.84
N CYS A 68 -2.39 0.42 10.42
CA CYS A 68 -3.41 0.43 9.38
C CYS A 68 -3.24 1.65 8.47
N GLY A 69 -3.62 1.50 7.23
CA GLY A 69 -3.57 2.60 6.29
C GLY A 69 -4.13 2.24 4.93
N ILE A 70 -4.40 3.27 4.17
CA ILE A 70 -4.84 3.18 2.78
C ILE A 70 -4.12 4.24 1.95
N ARG A 71 -3.70 3.88 0.76
CA ARG A 71 -3.12 4.80 -0.22
C ARG A 71 -3.71 4.54 -1.60
N GLY A 72 -3.84 5.60 -2.38
CA GLY A 72 -4.22 5.54 -3.79
C GLY A 72 -3.15 6.19 -4.66
N SER A 73 -2.94 5.67 -5.86
CA SER A 73 -1.97 6.19 -6.81
C SER A 73 -2.58 6.26 -8.19
N LEU A 74 -2.39 7.38 -8.87
CA LEU A 74 -2.70 7.55 -10.28
C LEU A 74 -1.40 7.63 -11.05
N LEU A 75 -1.15 6.65 -11.91
CA LEU A 75 0.13 6.42 -12.53
C LEU A 75 -0.01 6.37 -14.06
N TRP A 76 1.01 6.82 -14.75
CA TRP A 76 1.18 6.66 -16.18
C TRP A 76 2.25 5.61 -16.45
N THR A 77 1.93 4.65 -17.34
CA THR A 77 2.87 3.63 -17.77
C THR A 77 3.72 4.17 -18.91
N PHE A 78 5.00 4.36 -18.65
CA PHE A 78 5.98 4.81 -19.66
C PHE A 78 6.54 3.64 -20.45
N PHE A 79 6.57 2.45 -19.85
CA PHE A 79 7.10 1.25 -20.44
C PHE A 79 6.27 0.05 -19.98
N LYS A 80 5.76 -0.73 -20.92
CA LYS A 80 4.88 -1.88 -20.65
C LYS A 80 5.28 -3.17 -21.34
N ASP A 81 6.49 -3.23 -21.90
CA ASP A 81 6.96 -4.43 -22.61
C ASP A 81 7.44 -5.48 -21.62
N PHE A 82 6.75 -6.63 -21.63
CA PHE A 82 7.17 -7.76 -20.83
C PHE A 82 8.65 -8.11 -21.10
N PRO A 83 9.46 -8.36 -20.08
CA PRO A 83 9.08 -8.57 -18.66
C PRO A 83 9.07 -7.32 -17.78
N LEU A 84 9.38 -6.15 -18.31
CA LEU A 84 9.56 -4.90 -17.57
C LEU A 84 8.38 -3.98 -17.76
N ASN A 85 7.86 -3.44 -16.64
CA ASN A 85 6.92 -2.33 -16.64
C ASN A 85 7.46 -1.19 -15.76
N LEU A 86 7.27 0.03 -16.21
CA LEU A 86 7.63 1.24 -15.50
C LEU A 86 6.46 2.20 -15.45
N ASP A 87 5.97 2.47 -14.26
CA ASP A 87 4.89 3.41 -14.02
C ASP A 87 5.37 4.54 -13.11
N ALA A 88 4.93 5.77 -13.37
CA ALA A 88 5.18 6.90 -12.50
C ALA A 88 3.99 7.86 -12.47
N GLY A 89 3.82 8.55 -11.36
CA GLY A 89 2.71 9.48 -11.19
C GLY A 89 2.63 10.04 -9.79
N ILE A 90 1.41 10.28 -9.38
CA ILE A 90 1.09 10.85 -8.07
C ILE A 90 0.33 9.83 -7.23
N GLY A 91 0.59 9.84 -5.94
CA GLY A 91 -0.14 9.06 -4.96
C GLY A 91 -0.36 9.85 -3.69
N GLY A 92 -1.12 9.28 -2.81
CA GLY A 92 -1.33 9.84 -1.49
C GLY A 92 -2.16 8.91 -0.64
N GLY A 93 -2.15 9.14 0.65
CA GLY A 93 -2.90 8.30 1.56
C GLY A 93 -2.75 8.72 3.00
N TYR A 94 -3.31 7.89 3.84
CA TYR A 94 -3.25 8.05 5.29
C TYR A 94 -2.87 6.73 5.93
N GLU A 95 -1.96 6.79 6.89
CA GLU A 95 -1.46 5.67 7.66
C GLU A 95 -1.36 6.04 9.12
N TYR A 96 -1.75 5.13 9.98
CA TYR A 96 -1.66 5.25 11.41
C TYR A 96 -1.08 3.96 12.00
N ALA A 97 -0.10 4.12 12.88
CA ALA A 97 0.50 3.02 13.62
C ALA A 97 0.58 3.34 15.10
N ARG A 98 0.41 2.32 15.91
CA ARG A 98 0.60 2.36 17.34
C ARG A 98 1.49 1.19 17.76
N ALA A 99 2.52 1.47 18.54
CA ALA A 99 3.45 0.46 19.02
C ALA A 99 3.75 0.65 20.51
N PRO A 100 3.98 -0.43 21.26
CA PRO A 100 4.41 -0.34 22.65
C PRO A 100 5.79 0.35 22.72
N ASN A 101 5.95 1.22 23.70
CA ASN A 101 7.21 1.90 23.95
C ASN A 101 7.73 1.59 25.35
N GLU A 102 8.11 0.35 25.58
CA GLU A 102 8.52 -0.12 26.88
C GLU A 102 9.78 0.59 27.40
N MET A 103 10.73 0.84 26.52
CA MET A 103 12.00 1.45 26.90
C MET A 103 11.85 2.92 27.30
N HIS A 104 11.12 3.72 26.53
CA HIS A 104 10.84 5.12 26.88
C HIS A 104 9.93 5.25 28.10
N GLN A 105 9.01 4.32 28.31
CA GLN A 105 8.17 4.28 29.50
C GLN A 105 9.02 4.11 30.77
N ALA A 106 9.98 3.18 30.74
CA ALA A 106 10.86 2.93 31.89
C ALA A 106 11.73 4.16 32.20
N ILE A 107 12.32 4.80 31.19
CA ILE A 107 13.15 6.00 31.34
C ILE A 107 12.33 7.18 31.85
N ASN A 108 11.18 7.45 31.29
CA ASN A 108 10.35 8.57 31.68
C ASN A 108 9.77 8.38 33.08
N LYS A 109 9.38 7.16 33.44
CA LYS A 109 8.92 6.83 34.80
C LYS A 109 10.02 7.05 35.84
N ALA A 110 11.25 6.66 35.52
CA ALA A 110 12.41 6.89 36.40
C ALA A 110 12.72 8.38 36.59
N ASN A 111 12.46 9.22 35.59
CA ASN A 111 12.68 10.67 35.63
C ASN A 111 11.46 11.47 36.13
N GLY A 112 10.36 10.83 36.50
CA GLY A 112 9.16 11.49 37.00
C GLY A 112 8.32 12.21 35.92
N TYR A 113 8.57 11.95 34.64
CA TYR A 113 7.80 12.53 33.54
C TYR A 113 6.50 11.78 33.28
N HIS A 114 5.53 12.48 32.69
CA HIS A 114 4.25 11.86 32.28
C HIS A 114 4.53 10.82 31.18
N VAL A 115 4.15 9.58 31.43
CA VAL A 115 4.43 8.46 30.53
C VAL A 115 3.27 8.29 29.56
N PHE A 116 3.50 8.59 28.29
CA PHE A 116 2.60 8.16 27.24
C PHE A 116 2.76 6.65 27.03
N PRO A 117 1.71 5.86 27.21
CA PRO A 117 1.80 4.39 27.21
C PRO A 117 2.21 3.79 25.85
N HIS A 118 2.15 4.57 24.77
CA HIS A 118 2.43 4.11 23.43
C HIS A 118 3.05 5.20 22.57
N ASN A 119 3.98 4.80 21.67
CA ASN A 119 4.36 5.60 20.54
C ASN A 119 3.32 5.40 19.43
N TYR A 120 3.01 6.47 18.75
CA TYR A 120 2.25 6.40 17.51
C TYR A 120 3.04 7.04 16.37
N LYS A 121 2.75 6.60 15.16
CA LYS A 121 3.23 7.19 13.91
C LYS A 121 2.01 7.52 13.07
N GLU A 122 2.04 8.64 12.45
CA GLU A 122 0.95 9.11 11.63
C GLU A 122 1.50 9.84 10.40
N ILE A 123 1.00 9.50 9.23
CA ILE A 123 1.34 10.17 8.00
C ILE A 123 0.10 10.30 7.12
N GLY A 124 -0.15 11.52 6.66
CA GLY A 124 -1.08 11.82 5.58
C GLY A 124 -0.37 12.70 4.57
N ASP A 125 -0.19 12.21 3.35
CA ASP A 125 0.61 12.90 2.35
C ASP A 125 0.05 12.80 0.93
N ILE A 126 0.59 13.68 0.06
CA ILE A 126 0.63 13.50 -1.39
C ILE A 126 2.09 13.29 -1.77
N SER A 127 2.33 12.33 -2.64
CA SER A 127 3.66 11.91 -3.05
C SER A 127 3.79 11.80 -4.58
N ILE A 128 5.01 11.95 -5.07
CA ILE A 128 5.39 11.47 -6.39
C ILE A 128 5.82 10.02 -6.24
N GLU A 129 5.29 9.16 -7.10
CA GLU A 129 5.51 7.73 -7.01
C GLU A 129 6.12 7.18 -8.30
N ARG A 130 7.02 6.22 -8.12
CA ARG A 130 7.58 5.39 -9.17
C ARG A 130 7.43 3.92 -8.80
N TRP A 131 6.91 3.16 -9.76
CA TRP A 131 6.78 1.71 -9.66
C TRP A 131 7.56 1.06 -10.79
N THR A 132 8.30 0.04 -10.46
CA THR A 132 8.99 -0.79 -11.44
C THR A 132 8.60 -2.22 -11.17
N ARG A 133 8.20 -2.95 -12.21
CA ARG A 133 7.86 -4.36 -12.13
C ARG A 133 8.67 -5.15 -13.15
N LEU A 134 9.30 -6.22 -12.68
CA LEU A 134 10.06 -7.16 -13.49
C LEU A 134 9.62 -8.60 -13.18
N TYR A 135 9.08 -9.33 -14.15
CA TYR A 135 8.52 -10.68 -13.96
C TYR A 135 7.52 -10.80 -12.80
N GLY A 136 6.74 -9.77 -12.55
CA GLY A 136 5.81 -9.73 -11.41
C GLY A 136 6.42 -9.24 -10.09
N VAL A 137 7.71 -9.27 -9.91
CA VAL A 137 8.36 -8.61 -8.77
C VAL A 137 8.28 -7.10 -8.96
N TYR A 138 7.70 -6.39 -8.02
CA TYR A 138 7.62 -4.93 -8.08
C TYR A 138 8.51 -4.27 -7.04
N THR A 139 8.93 -3.06 -7.34
CA THR A 139 9.46 -2.08 -6.39
C THR A 139 8.69 -0.79 -6.50
N GLN A 140 8.48 -0.14 -5.37
CA GLN A 140 7.82 1.16 -5.26
C GLN A 140 8.73 2.14 -4.52
N ILE A 141 8.78 3.37 -5.01
CA ILE A 141 9.37 4.51 -4.32
C ILE A 141 8.34 5.63 -4.34
N SER A 142 8.05 6.20 -3.17
CA SER A 142 7.14 7.34 -3.01
C SER A 142 7.85 8.43 -2.23
N VAL A 143 7.95 9.59 -2.85
CA VAL A 143 8.56 10.79 -2.26
C VAL A 143 7.45 11.76 -1.89
N PRO A 144 7.16 11.95 -0.60
CA PRO A 144 6.16 12.92 -0.16
C PRO A 144 6.53 14.35 -0.59
N THR A 145 5.63 14.98 -1.34
CA THR A 145 5.78 16.38 -1.79
C THR A 145 5.01 17.34 -0.90
N ARG A 146 3.91 16.88 -0.34
CA ARG A 146 3.09 17.62 0.62
C ARG A 146 2.60 16.69 1.72
N LYS A 147 2.88 17.01 2.95
CA LYS A 147 2.38 16.31 4.13
C LYS A 147 1.30 17.14 4.79
N PHE A 148 0.17 16.52 5.11
CA PHE A 148 -0.93 17.13 5.84
C PHE A 148 -0.84 16.81 7.33
N ILE A 149 -0.36 15.61 7.62
CA ILE A 149 -0.18 15.07 8.95
C ILE A 149 1.16 14.36 8.95
N GLU A 150 1.97 14.61 9.97
CA GLU A 150 3.25 13.93 10.16
C GLU A 150 3.56 13.81 11.65
N HIS A 151 3.70 12.59 12.10
CA HIS A 151 4.23 12.27 13.41
C HIS A 151 5.13 11.05 13.31
N ASP A 152 6.42 11.24 13.57
CA ASP A 152 7.47 10.21 13.50
C ASP A 152 7.50 9.42 12.18
N ALA A 153 7.13 10.07 11.08
CA ALA A 153 7.10 9.47 9.76
C ALA A 153 8.43 9.61 9.02
N LYS A 154 8.79 8.60 8.23
CA LYS A 154 9.98 8.66 7.39
C LYS A 154 9.75 9.53 6.16
N PRO A 155 10.80 10.24 5.69
CA PRO A 155 10.67 11.14 4.54
C PRO A 155 10.52 10.41 3.20
N LEU A 156 10.90 9.14 3.13
CA LEU A 156 10.86 8.32 1.92
C LEU A 156 10.14 7.02 2.20
N LEU A 157 9.16 6.70 1.38
CA LEU A 157 8.48 5.41 1.39
C LEU A 157 9.02 4.56 0.24
N TRP A 158 9.45 3.35 0.55
CA TRP A 158 9.83 2.37 -0.46
C TRP A 158 9.26 1.00 -0.09
N GLY A 159 8.97 0.23 -1.09
CA GLY A 159 8.38 -1.10 -0.93
C GLY A 159 8.79 -2.04 -2.04
N ALA A 160 8.58 -3.32 -1.80
CA ALA A 160 8.77 -4.37 -2.77
C ALA A 160 7.82 -5.53 -2.52
N GLY A 161 7.52 -6.30 -3.56
CA GLY A 161 6.64 -7.44 -3.44
C GLY A 161 6.39 -8.10 -4.80
N TYR A 162 5.30 -8.83 -4.87
CA TYR A 162 4.86 -9.48 -6.10
C TYR A 162 3.47 -8.98 -6.50
N MET A 163 3.30 -8.68 -7.78
CA MET A 163 2.05 -8.20 -8.36
C MET A 163 1.82 -8.90 -9.70
N TYR A 164 0.67 -9.53 -9.81
CA TYR A 164 0.20 -10.17 -11.03
C TYR A 164 -0.70 -9.19 -11.80
N GLU A 165 -0.61 -9.21 -13.12
CA GLU A 165 -1.48 -8.45 -14.04
C GLU A 165 -2.25 -9.43 -14.91
N PHE A 166 -3.55 -9.20 -15.02
CA PHE A 166 -4.52 -10.00 -15.76
C PHE A 166 -4.86 -9.35 -17.10
#